data_b745e19c63d890c85540cf1f9fea4d05
#
_entry.id   b745e19c63d890c85540cf1f9fea4d05
#
_cell.length_a   1.000
_cell.length_b   1.000
_cell.length_c   1.000
_cell.angle_alpha   90.00
_cell.angle_beta   90.00
_cell.angle_gamma   90.00
#
_symmetry.space_group_name_H-M   'P 1'
#
loop_
_entity.id
_entity.type
_entity.pdbx_description
1 polymer ?
#
loop_
_entity_poly.entity_id
_entity_poly.type
_entity_poly.pdbx_seq_one_letter_code
_entity_poly.pdbx_strand_id
1 'polypeptide(L)'
;MINIIVNPKANGKKAAKIAKKVDKYLTEKGVEHAFFYTDAPKHAIKLSEELSKTSDTIVALGGDGTINEVLNGLDTEKVKFGIIPSGSGNDFIAAAGIPEDPIEAVDLILNG
;
A
#
# COMPACT_ATOMS: atom_id res chain seq x y z
N MET A 1 11.16 0.11 -8.55
CA MET A 1 10.45 -1.02 -7.94
C MET A 1 9.41 -0.54 -6.94
N ILE A 2 8.24 -1.12 -6.96
CA ILE A 2 7.16 -0.78 -6.04
C ILE A 2 7.16 -1.76 -4.87
N ASN A 3 7.28 -1.27 -3.65
CA ASN A 3 7.22 -2.09 -2.45
C ASN A 3 5.90 -1.83 -1.73
N ILE A 4 5.11 -2.89 -1.55
CA ILE A 4 3.75 -2.80 -1.04
C ILE A 4 3.68 -3.41 0.35
N ILE A 5 3.31 -2.60 1.34
CA ILE A 5 3.16 -3.05 2.72
C ILE A 5 1.67 -3.37 2.95
N VAL A 6 1.40 -4.59 3.38
CA VAL A 6 0.04 -5.11 3.54
C VAL A 6 -0.19 -5.60 4.96
N ASN A 7 -1.30 -5.17 5.55
CA ASN A 7 -1.81 -5.84 6.74
C ASN A 7 -2.81 -6.90 6.28
N PRO A 8 -2.44 -8.20 6.28
CA PRO A 8 -3.29 -9.24 5.69
C PRO A 8 -4.62 -9.45 6.43
N LYS A 9 -4.70 -8.96 7.66
CA LYS A 9 -5.91 -9.08 8.47
C LYS A 9 -6.84 -7.88 8.34
N ALA A 10 -6.43 -6.85 7.63
CA ALA A 10 -7.24 -5.64 7.48
C ALA A 10 -8.57 -5.97 6.78
N ASN A 11 -9.64 -5.38 7.30
CA ASN A 11 -10.99 -5.54 6.77
C ASN A 11 -11.41 -7.01 6.60
N GLY A 12 -11.20 -7.82 7.65
CA GLY A 12 -11.60 -9.23 7.64
C GLY A 12 -10.86 -10.05 6.61
N LYS A 13 -9.58 -9.81 6.46
CA LYS A 13 -8.72 -10.48 5.48
C LYS A 13 -8.94 -10.05 4.03
N LYS A 14 -9.73 -9.01 3.82
CA LYS A 14 -9.98 -8.50 2.47
C LYS A 14 -8.70 -7.98 1.83
N ALA A 15 -7.81 -7.39 2.64
CA ALA A 15 -6.53 -6.88 2.15
C ALA A 15 -5.69 -7.99 1.52
N ALA A 16 -5.69 -9.20 2.09
CA ALA A 16 -4.94 -10.32 1.53
C ALA A 16 -5.48 -10.72 0.15
N LYS A 17 -6.79 -10.69 -0.04
CA LYS A 17 -7.40 -11.00 -1.34
C LYS A 17 -7.08 -9.94 -2.37
N ILE A 18 -7.09 -8.67 -1.95
CA ILE A 18 -6.74 -7.55 -2.83
C ILE A 18 -5.28 -7.64 -3.23
N ALA A 19 -4.39 -8.01 -2.31
CA ALA A 19 -2.98 -8.17 -2.61
C ALA A 19 -2.74 -9.17 -3.74
N LYS A 20 -3.47 -10.30 -3.74
CA LYS A 20 -3.37 -11.29 -4.82
C LYS A 20 -3.82 -10.73 -6.15
N LYS A 21 -4.89 -9.96 -6.15
CA LYS A 21 -5.42 -9.33 -7.37
C LYS A 21 -4.45 -8.30 -7.93
N VAL A 22 -3.86 -7.50 -7.05
CA VAL A 22 -2.87 -6.49 -7.42
C VAL A 22 -1.59 -7.14 -7.94
N ASP A 23 -1.14 -8.22 -7.30
CA ASP A 23 0.03 -8.97 -7.74
C ASP A 23 -0.14 -9.47 -9.17
N LYS A 24 -1.28 -10.07 -9.46
CA LYS A 24 -1.58 -10.56 -10.82
C LYS A 24 -1.55 -9.41 -11.83
N TYR A 25 -2.19 -8.30 -11.49
CA TYR A 25 -2.28 -7.14 -12.37
C TYR A 25 -0.90 -6.55 -12.68
N LEU A 26 -0.07 -6.35 -11.66
CA LEU A 26 1.27 -5.81 -11.83
C LEU A 26 2.18 -6.77 -12.60
N THR A 27 2.04 -8.06 -12.35
CA THR A 27 2.80 -9.08 -13.07
C THR A 27 2.45 -9.08 -14.56
N GLU A 28 1.18 -8.99 -14.89
CA GLU A 28 0.72 -8.93 -16.27
C GLU A 28 1.21 -7.67 -16.98
N LYS A 29 1.38 -6.57 -16.27
CA LYS A 29 1.91 -5.33 -16.83
C LYS A 29 3.43 -5.28 -16.89
N GLY A 30 4.10 -6.28 -16.33
CA GLY A 30 5.56 -6.31 -16.32
C GLY A 30 6.19 -5.31 -15.35
N VAL A 31 5.47 -4.93 -14.29
CA VAL A 31 5.96 -3.98 -13.29
C VAL A 31 6.63 -4.74 -12.14
N GLU A 32 7.90 -4.41 -11.86
CA GLU A 32 8.59 -4.99 -10.71
C GLU A 32 7.96 -4.52 -9.41
N HIS A 33 7.65 -5.46 -8.52
CA HIS A 33 7.02 -5.16 -7.25
C HIS A 33 7.32 -6.24 -6.22
N ALA A 34 7.15 -5.91 -4.95
CA ALA A 34 7.27 -6.85 -3.85
C ALA A 34 6.22 -6.55 -2.79
N PHE A 35 5.77 -7.59 -2.11
CA PHE A 35 4.80 -7.48 -1.02
C PHE A 35 5.47 -7.78 0.31
N PHE A 36 5.18 -6.97 1.32
CA PHE A 36 5.67 -7.14 2.68
C PHE A 36 4.46 -7.20 3.61
N TYR A 37 4.26 -8.35 4.25
CA TYR A 37 3.09 -8.58 5.10
C TYR A 37 3.43 -8.29 6.56
N THR A 38 2.58 -7.52 7.22
CA THR A 38 2.76 -7.24 8.64
C THR A 38 2.20 -8.39 9.47
N ASP A 39 2.81 -8.66 10.62
CA ASP A 39 2.38 -9.73 11.52
C ASP A 39 2.07 -9.26 12.94
N ALA A 40 2.24 -7.97 13.21
CA ALA A 40 2.01 -7.40 14.54
C ALA A 40 1.67 -5.92 14.44
N PRO A 41 1.04 -5.35 15.49
CA PRO A 41 0.83 -3.90 15.55
C PRO A 41 2.15 -3.15 15.42
N LYS A 42 2.13 -2.04 14.70
CA LYS A 42 3.30 -1.17 14.45
C LYS A 42 4.39 -1.78 13.57
N HIS A 43 4.24 -3.02 13.12
CA HIS A 43 5.21 -3.64 12.22
C HIS A 43 5.35 -2.84 10.91
N ALA A 44 4.25 -2.27 10.42
CA ALA A 44 4.28 -1.46 9.19
C ALA A 44 5.16 -0.22 9.33
N ILE A 45 5.27 0.36 10.52
CA ILE A 45 6.15 1.51 10.78
C ILE A 45 7.61 1.11 10.53
N LYS A 46 8.02 -0.01 11.10
CA LYS A 46 9.39 -0.51 10.92
C LYS A 46 9.70 -0.86 9.48
N LEU A 47 8.78 -1.53 8.81
CA LEU A 47 8.94 -1.87 7.40
C LEU A 47 9.10 -0.60 6.56
N SER A 48 8.27 0.40 6.82
CA SER A 48 8.32 1.67 6.09
C SER A 48 9.65 2.39 6.30
N GLU A 49 10.15 2.42 7.54
CA GLU A 49 11.44 3.03 7.85
C GLU A 49 12.57 2.35 7.09
N GLU A 50 12.61 1.02 7.12
CA GLU A 50 13.67 0.26 6.47
C GLU A 50 13.58 0.34 4.96
N LEU A 51 12.38 0.22 4.40
CA LEU A 51 12.19 0.27 2.97
C LEU A 51 12.42 1.67 2.39
N SER A 52 12.22 2.72 3.20
CA SER A 52 12.49 4.08 2.75
C SER A 52 13.96 4.32 2.40
N LYS A 53 14.86 3.50 2.92
CA LYS A 53 16.29 3.64 2.64
C LYS A 53 16.67 3.20 1.24
N THR A 54 15.90 2.29 0.65
CA THR A 54 16.26 1.66 -0.63
C THR A 54 15.15 1.68 -1.68
N SER A 55 13.94 2.12 -1.32
CA SER A 55 12.79 2.08 -2.24
C SER A 55 12.58 3.39 -2.97
N ASP A 56 12.10 3.30 -4.19
CA ASP A 56 11.62 4.46 -4.96
C ASP A 56 10.17 4.77 -4.61
N THR A 57 9.36 3.74 -4.44
CA THR A 57 7.93 3.87 -4.17
C THR A 57 7.51 2.87 -3.11
N ILE A 58 6.81 3.36 -2.10
CA ILE A 58 6.21 2.52 -1.05
C ILE A 58 4.71 2.71 -1.09
N VAL A 59 3.98 1.60 -1.06
CA VAL A 59 2.52 1.59 -1.13
C VAL A 59 1.97 0.95 0.13
N ALA A 60 0.95 1.59 0.72
CA ALA A 60 0.20 1.01 1.82
C ALA A 60 -1.06 0.36 1.27
N LEU A 61 -1.24 -0.93 1.51
CA LEU A 61 -2.46 -1.64 1.13
C LEU A 61 -3.21 -2.02 2.40
N GLY A 62 -4.33 -1.38 2.64
CA GLY A 62 -5.10 -1.60 3.86
C GLY A 62 -6.07 -0.49 4.13
N GLY A 63 -6.46 -0.36 5.40
CA GLY A 63 -7.33 0.71 5.88
C GLY A 63 -6.52 1.83 6.53
N ASP A 64 -7.23 2.70 7.27
CA ASP A 64 -6.63 3.88 7.92
C ASP A 64 -5.45 3.55 8.80
N GLY A 65 -5.55 2.45 9.57
CA GLY A 65 -4.47 2.08 10.49
C GLY A 65 -3.17 1.74 9.76
N THR A 66 -3.27 0.96 8.69
CA THR A 66 -2.10 0.60 7.89
C THR A 66 -1.49 1.82 7.21
N ILE A 67 -2.33 2.65 6.61
CA ILE A 67 -1.89 3.87 5.95
C ILE A 67 -1.15 4.78 6.93
N ASN A 68 -1.71 4.97 8.11
CA ASN A 68 -1.13 5.83 9.14
C ASN A 68 0.23 5.28 9.62
N GLU A 69 0.33 3.97 9.84
CA GLU A 69 1.59 3.35 10.26
C GLU A 69 2.68 3.50 9.20
N VAL A 70 2.34 3.26 7.94
CA VAL A 70 3.30 3.42 6.84
C VAL A 70 3.79 4.86 6.76
N LEU A 71 2.87 5.82 6.85
CA LEU A 71 3.23 7.24 6.82
C LEU A 71 4.15 7.63 7.97
N ASN A 72 3.95 7.05 9.15
CA ASN A 72 4.79 7.36 10.31
C ASN A 72 6.24 6.91 10.16
N GLY A 73 6.50 5.90 9.34
CA GLY A 73 7.86 5.43 9.08
C GLY A 73 8.45 5.93 7.76
N LEU A 74 7.65 6.58 6.94
CA LEU A 74 8.04 6.94 5.58
C LEU A 74 8.97 8.15 5.53
N ASP A 75 10.02 8.05 4.71
CA ASP A 75 10.85 9.21 4.38
C ASP A 75 10.23 9.89 3.15
N THR A 76 9.37 10.87 3.40
CA THR A 76 8.60 11.53 2.35
C THR A 76 9.44 12.38 1.39
N GLU A 77 10.67 12.67 1.74
CA GLU A 77 11.56 13.41 0.84
C GLU A 77 12.21 12.52 -0.20
N LYS A 78 12.36 11.23 0.11
CA LYS A 78 13.04 10.28 -0.78
C LYS A 78 12.12 9.33 -1.51
N VAL A 79 10.94 9.05 -0.96
CA VAL A 79 10.08 7.97 -1.42
C VAL A 79 8.73 8.50 -1.86
N LYS A 80 8.28 8.05 -3.03
CA LYS A 80 6.92 8.29 -3.49
C LYS A 80 5.97 7.37 -2.71
N PHE A 81 4.85 7.92 -2.25
CA PHE A 81 3.87 7.16 -1.47
C PHE A 81 2.60 6.91 -2.27
N GLY A 82 2.12 5.67 -2.21
CA GLY A 82 0.86 5.30 -2.82
C GLY A 82 -0.04 4.57 -1.84
N ILE A 83 -1.33 4.55 -2.14
CA ILE A 83 -2.34 3.90 -1.30
C ILE A 83 -3.22 3.00 -2.16
N ILE A 84 -3.40 1.75 -1.71
CA ILE A 84 -4.38 0.84 -2.28
C ILE A 84 -5.38 0.51 -1.17
N PRO A 85 -6.63 0.96 -1.28
CA PRO A 85 -7.60 0.74 -0.21
C PRO A 85 -8.07 -0.72 -0.16
N SER A 86 -8.27 -1.23 1.06
CA SER A 86 -8.78 -2.59 1.27
C SER A 86 -10.25 -2.62 1.66
N GLY A 87 -10.91 -1.47 1.72
CA GLY A 87 -12.32 -1.36 2.08
C GLY A 87 -12.91 -0.07 1.57
N SER A 88 -14.20 0.13 1.81
CA SER A 88 -14.92 1.35 1.45
C SER A 88 -15.21 2.19 2.69
N GLY A 89 -15.62 3.44 2.50
CA GLY A 89 -16.03 4.32 3.58
C GLY A 89 -14.88 4.90 4.39
N ASN A 90 -13.66 4.82 3.89
CA ASN A 90 -12.48 5.34 4.55
C ASN A 90 -12.40 6.86 4.31
N ASP A 91 -12.43 7.65 5.37
CA ASP A 91 -12.44 9.11 5.27
C ASP A 91 -11.16 9.67 4.64
N PHE A 92 -10.03 9.10 4.97
CA PHE A 92 -8.74 9.55 4.41
C PHE A 92 -8.71 9.34 2.89
N ILE A 93 -9.16 8.18 2.43
CA ILE A 93 -9.16 7.83 1.02
C ILE A 93 -10.09 8.75 0.24
N ALA A 94 -11.28 9.00 0.78
CA ALA A 94 -12.24 9.92 0.16
C ALA A 94 -11.69 11.35 0.08
N ALA A 95 -11.09 11.83 1.17
CA ALA A 95 -10.53 13.19 1.23
C ALA A 95 -9.34 13.35 0.29
N ALA A 96 -8.54 12.32 0.11
CA ALA A 96 -7.36 12.36 -0.76
C ALA A 96 -7.69 12.14 -2.25
N GLY A 97 -8.93 11.84 -2.57
CA GLY A 97 -9.34 11.59 -3.96
C GLY A 97 -8.83 10.26 -4.52
N ILE A 98 -8.55 9.30 -3.65
CA ILE A 98 -8.04 8.00 -4.06
C ILE A 98 -9.20 7.08 -4.45
N PRO A 99 -9.11 6.39 -5.61
CA PRO A 99 -10.17 5.46 -6.01
C PRO A 99 -10.34 4.32 -5.00
N GLU A 100 -11.58 3.94 -4.75
CA GLU A 100 -11.87 2.79 -3.87
C GLU A 100 -11.56 1.45 -4.55
N ASP A 101 -11.61 1.40 -5.88
CA ASP A 101 -11.24 0.19 -6.63
C ASP A 101 -9.73 0.01 -6.58
N PRO A 102 -9.24 -1.16 -6.09
CA PRO A 102 -7.81 -1.39 -5.98
C PRO A 102 -7.04 -1.26 -7.28
N ILE A 103 -7.60 -1.71 -8.39
CA ILE A 103 -6.92 -1.63 -9.69
C ILE A 103 -6.83 -0.19 -10.17
N GLU A 104 -7.88 0.60 -10.00
CA GLU A 104 -7.83 2.02 -10.31
C GLU A 104 -6.80 2.76 -9.45
N ALA A 105 -6.70 2.37 -8.17
CA ALA A 105 -5.69 2.94 -7.27
C ALA A 105 -4.27 2.61 -7.74
N VAL A 106 -4.04 1.39 -8.20
CA VAL A 106 -2.76 0.99 -8.79
C VAL A 106 -2.44 1.83 -10.02
N ASP A 107 -3.40 2.01 -10.90
CA ASP A 107 -3.20 2.82 -12.10
C ASP A 107 -2.84 4.26 -11.75
N LEU A 108 -3.45 4.82 -10.73
CA LEU A 108 -3.11 6.16 -10.25
C LEU A 108 -1.66 6.22 -9.77
N ILE A 109 -1.19 5.20 -9.06
CA ILE A 109 0.18 5.12 -8.59
C ILE A 109 1.16 5.04 -9.76
N LEU A 110 0.84 4.22 -10.75
CA LEU A 110 1.72 4.02 -11.92
C LEU A 110 1.81 5.26 -12.80
N ASN A 111 0.74 6.03 -12.90
CA ASN A 111 0.64 7.20 -13.76
C ASN A 111 0.95 8.52 -13.05
N GLY A 112 1.07 8.47 -11.72
CA GLY A 112 1.27 9.67 -10.89
C GLY A 112 2.74 10.07 -10.63
#